data_89a7ff8890622a66960e4968beb27ee1
#
_entry.id   89a7ff8890622a66960e4968beb27ee1
#
_cell.length_a   1.000
_cell.length_b   1.000
_cell.length_c   1.000
_cell.angle_alpha   90.00
_cell.angle_beta   90.00
_cell.angle_gamma   90.00
#
_symmetry.space_group_name_H-M   'P 1'
#
loop_
_entity.id
_entity.type
_entity.pdbx_description
1 polymer ?
#
loop_
_entity_poly.entity_id
_entity_poly.type
_entity_poly.pdbx_seq_one_letter_code
_entity_poly.pdbx_strand_id
1 'polypeptide(L)'
;MTRSFPALALAALLLPVAAQAQGRCGGDRAGTPACDTSAIKAPFAPTGWKTVALDHFSIQAADYKKESAYYQALMNWTLRSDDGTKAVLDAGAAGQVVIRGGYVAPPAPPAPPRPAGDSAAGRAGGAGGRAGGAGGFQRPPRNTAWDAFAWVISPWDTKKVEAELTKRGLNPVAENDGASQCFRFKDPDGFSVAVCNDAHIKAARAKTAAAKSDTPAPFENTNWKTVWLDHISFQVTDYKESAAFYQNLLGWRPTGDEGSQNEMEIGADVGNIIVRGGNPLAPNFQSPNPRRAQMDHVSFGISPFEVDPVKAELTKRGLSSREDTGGRGDMHDPKVPYKSYHTTTPNGYDLQISNANKGTRTPR
;
A
#
# COMPACT_ATOMS: atom_id res chain seq x y z
N MET A 1 -69.94 28.21 -9.77
CA MET A 1 -69.51 27.09 -10.64
C MET A 1 -68.00 27.08 -10.61
N THR A 2 -67.42 26.40 -9.64
CA THR A 2 -65.96 26.26 -9.46
C THR A 2 -65.52 24.87 -9.92
N ARG A 3 -64.75 24.80 -10.98
CA ARG A 3 -64.21 23.56 -11.51
C ARG A 3 -62.85 23.27 -10.85
N SER A 4 -62.81 22.23 -10.03
CA SER A 4 -61.59 21.67 -9.47
C SER A 4 -60.89 20.78 -10.53
N PHE A 5 -59.62 21.04 -10.79
CA PHE A 5 -58.76 20.13 -11.59
C PHE A 5 -58.00 19.22 -10.59
N PRO A 6 -57.91 17.92 -10.85
CA PRO A 6 -57.04 17.06 -10.04
C PRO A 6 -55.59 17.22 -10.47
N ALA A 7 -54.72 17.44 -9.53
CA ALA A 7 -53.27 17.41 -9.71
C ALA A 7 -52.82 15.96 -9.84
N LEU A 8 -52.31 15.55 -11.02
CA LEU A 8 -51.60 14.29 -11.19
C LEU A 8 -50.19 14.43 -10.55
N ALA A 9 -49.99 13.75 -9.46
CA ALA A 9 -48.67 13.59 -8.87
C ALA A 9 -47.91 12.54 -9.70
N LEU A 10 -46.90 13.00 -10.45
CA LEU A 10 -45.94 12.13 -11.14
C LEU A 10 -44.93 11.65 -10.10
N ALA A 11 -45.12 10.43 -9.61
CA ALA A 11 -44.11 9.76 -8.77
C ALA A 11 -42.95 9.32 -9.68
N ALA A 12 -41.86 10.11 -9.65
CA ALA A 12 -40.63 9.71 -10.25
C ALA A 12 -40.00 8.57 -9.41
N LEU A 13 -40.09 7.35 -9.91
CA LEU A 13 -39.35 6.20 -9.41
C LEU A 13 -37.88 6.45 -9.68
N LEU A 14 -37.17 6.97 -8.71
CA LEU A 14 -35.71 6.95 -8.67
C LEU A 14 -35.28 5.49 -8.40
N LEU A 15 -35.11 4.73 -9.46
CA LEU A 15 -34.36 3.49 -9.38
C LEU A 15 -32.93 3.84 -9.00
N PRO A 16 -32.36 3.21 -7.95
CA PRO A 16 -30.95 3.36 -7.69
C PRO A 16 -30.20 2.79 -8.90
N VAL A 17 -29.51 3.64 -9.64
CA VAL A 17 -28.49 3.20 -10.59
C VAL A 17 -27.42 2.55 -9.71
N ALA A 18 -27.47 1.23 -9.60
CA ALA A 18 -26.34 0.48 -9.10
C ALA A 18 -25.19 0.82 -10.04
N ALA A 19 -24.25 1.62 -9.57
CA ALA A 19 -22.99 1.81 -10.25
C ALA A 19 -22.36 0.42 -10.32
N GLN A 20 -22.51 -0.24 -11.46
CA GLN A 20 -21.76 -1.43 -11.79
C GLN A 20 -20.32 -0.97 -11.84
N ALA A 21 -19.59 -1.19 -10.74
CA ALA A 21 -18.15 -1.23 -10.79
C ALA A 21 -17.83 -2.32 -11.82
N GLN A 22 -17.51 -1.91 -13.04
CA GLN A 22 -16.97 -2.82 -14.05
C GLN A 22 -15.60 -3.25 -13.53
N GLY A 23 -15.59 -4.30 -12.70
CA GLY A 23 -14.39 -4.99 -12.33
C GLY A 23 -13.70 -5.40 -13.62
N ARG A 24 -12.43 -5.09 -13.77
CA ARG A 24 -11.57 -5.63 -14.82
C ARG A 24 -11.27 -7.08 -14.50
N CYS A 25 -12.30 -7.88 -14.59
CA CYS A 25 -12.19 -9.32 -14.54
C CYS A 25 -11.79 -9.82 -15.92
N GLY A 26 -10.82 -10.72 -15.99
CA GLY A 26 -10.41 -11.31 -17.24
C GLY A 26 -9.95 -10.24 -18.22
N GLY A 27 -9.04 -9.36 -17.80
CA GLY A 27 -8.44 -8.38 -18.69
C GLY A 27 -7.83 -9.11 -19.87
N ASP A 28 -7.80 -8.49 -21.04
CA ASP A 28 -7.43 -8.90 -22.39
C ASP A 28 -6.15 -9.75 -22.56
N ARG A 29 -5.70 -10.44 -21.52
CA ARG A 29 -4.62 -11.40 -21.57
C ARG A 29 -5.18 -12.80 -21.82
N ALA A 30 -4.92 -13.31 -23.01
CA ALA A 30 -5.19 -14.70 -23.36
C ALA A 30 -4.71 -15.64 -22.24
N GLY A 31 -5.59 -16.42 -21.65
CA GLY A 31 -5.27 -17.38 -20.59
C GLY A 31 -5.58 -16.94 -19.15
N THR A 32 -6.12 -15.75 -18.91
CA THR A 32 -6.68 -15.39 -17.60
C THR A 32 -8.06 -16.03 -17.43
N PRO A 33 -8.32 -16.77 -16.33
CA PRO A 33 -9.65 -17.31 -16.08
C PRO A 33 -10.64 -16.17 -15.90
N ALA A 34 -11.90 -16.44 -16.25
CA ALA A 34 -12.98 -15.53 -15.91
C ALA A 34 -12.93 -15.27 -14.40
N CYS A 35 -13.07 -14.00 -14.01
CA CYS A 35 -13.09 -13.68 -12.60
C CYS A 35 -14.30 -14.31 -11.95
N ASP A 36 -14.07 -15.00 -10.85
CA ASP A 36 -15.15 -15.35 -9.95
C ASP A 36 -15.57 -14.08 -9.21
N THR A 37 -16.66 -13.47 -9.66
CA THR A 37 -17.26 -12.30 -9.02
C THR A 37 -18.11 -12.66 -7.81
N SER A 38 -18.17 -13.95 -7.41
CA SER A 38 -18.87 -14.35 -6.22
C SER A 38 -18.23 -13.63 -5.02
N ALA A 39 -19.01 -12.79 -4.37
CA ALA A 39 -18.58 -12.09 -3.18
C ALA A 39 -18.26 -13.12 -2.08
N ILE A 40 -17.02 -13.16 -1.61
CA ILE A 40 -16.71 -13.90 -0.39
C ILE A 40 -17.46 -13.21 0.74
N LYS A 41 -18.15 -14.01 1.54
CA LYS A 41 -18.86 -13.51 2.70
C LYS A 41 -17.84 -12.93 3.68
N ALA A 42 -17.93 -11.66 3.94
CA ALA A 42 -17.10 -11.01 4.95
C ALA A 42 -17.31 -11.69 6.31
N PRO A 43 -16.25 -11.78 7.13
CA PRO A 43 -16.31 -12.48 8.42
C PRO A 43 -17.30 -11.86 9.42
N PHE A 44 -17.68 -10.60 9.19
CA PHE A 44 -18.61 -9.87 10.06
C PHE A 44 -19.36 -8.77 9.28
N ALA A 45 -20.43 -8.24 9.88
CA ALA A 45 -21.18 -7.11 9.32
C ALA A 45 -20.34 -5.81 9.35
N PRO A 46 -20.61 -4.87 8.43
CA PRO A 46 -19.92 -3.57 8.39
C PRO A 46 -19.98 -2.82 9.72
N THR A 47 -18.87 -2.18 10.10
CA THR A 47 -18.80 -1.30 11.27
C THR A 47 -19.52 0.03 11.08
N GLY A 48 -19.62 0.47 9.81
CA GLY A 48 -19.99 1.81 9.45
C GLY A 48 -18.87 2.84 9.58
N TRP A 49 -17.66 2.43 9.95
CA TRP A 49 -16.49 3.31 9.99
C TRP A 49 -16.06 3.70 8.60
N LYS A 50 -15.41 4.87 8.51
CA LYS A 50 -14.74 5.35 7.32
C LYS A 50 -13.29 5.65 7.67
N THR A 51 -12.37 5.18 6.88
CA THR A 51 -10.97 5.62 6.96
C THR A 51 -10.87 7.02 6.38
N VAL A 52 -10.33 7.95 7.16
CA VAL A 52 -10.24 9.38 6.80
C VAL A 52 -8.80 9.86 6.60
N ALA A 53 -7.82 9.09 7.07
CA ALA A 53 -6.40 9.36 6.83
C ALA A 53 -5.55 8.13 7.13
N LEU A 54 -4.35 8.08 6.56
CA LEU A 54 -3.26 7.26 7.08
C LEU A 54 -2.68 8.02 8.31
N ASP A 55 -2.73 7.42 9.49
CA ASP A 55 -2.01 7.93 10.65
C ASP A 55 -0.50 7.74 10.40
N HIS A 56 -0.09 6.51 10.28
CA HIS A 56 1.26 6.15 9.84
C HIS A 56 1.30 4.71 9.31
N PHE A 57 2.33 4.41 8.54
CA PHE A 57 2.81 3.04 8.47
C PHE A 57 4.20 2.95 9.11
N SER A 58 4.53 1.77 9.61
CA SER A 58 5.84 1.53 10.21
C SER A 58 6.56 0.36 9.55
N ILE A 59 7.86 0.54 9.38
CA ILE A 59 8.80 -0.47 8.95
C ILE A 59 9.88 -0.66 10.01
N GLN A 60 10.36 -1.88 10.17
CA GLN A 60 11.54 -2.17 10.96
C GLN A 60 12.72 -2.39 10.02
N ALA A 61 13.81 -1.70 10.23
CA ALA A 61 15.01 -1.75 9.39
C ALA A 61 16.24 -2.09 10.24
N ALA A 62 17.21 -2.77 9.63
CA ALA A 62 18.48 -3.06 10.31
C ALA A 62 19.26 -1.77 10.61
N ASP A 63 19.24 -0.82 9.67
CA ASP A 63 19.79 0.52 9.85
C ASP A 63 18.71 1.58 9.57
N TYR A 64 17.91 1.87 10.60
CA TYR A 64 16.81 2.82 10.48
C TYR A 64 17.27 4.24 10.19
N LYS A 65 18.48 4.61 10.63
CA LYS A 65 19.03 5.95 10.40
C LYS A 65 19.37 6.18 8.94
N LYS A 66 20.01 5.20 8.29
CA LYS A 66 20.25 5.26 6.83
C LYS A 66 18.96 5.25 6.03
N GLU A 67 18.00 4.43 6.45
CA GLU A 67 16.69 4.39 5.80
C GLU A 67 15.97 5.74 5.92
N SER A 68 15.99 6.35 7.10
CA SER A 68 15.43 7.68 7.34
C SER A 68 16.11 8.77 6.49
N ALA A 69 17.45 8.79 6.48
CA ALA A 69 18.22 9.75 5.69
C ALA A 69 17.97 9.60 4.18
N TYR A 70 17.78 8.38 3.72
CA TYR A 70 17.41 8.08 2.33
C TYR A 70 16.07 8.70 1.95
N TYR A 71 15.01 8.47 2.75
CA TYR A 71 13.71 9.05 2.46
C TYR A 71 13.70 10.57 2.56
N GLN A 72 14.44 11.15 3.49
CA GLN A 72 14.61 12.60 3.58
C GLN A 72 15.24 13.16 2.31
N ALA A 73 16.28 12.52 1.80
CA ALA A 73 16.96 12.98 0.58
C ALA A 73 16.18 12.70 -0.70
N LEU A 74 15.60 11.50 -0.86
CA LEU A 74 14.92 11.13 -2.10
C LEU A 74 13.51 11.69 -2.19
N MET A 75 12.73 11.57 -1.13
CA MET A 75 11.31 11.95 -1.12
C MET A 75 11.08 13.36 -0.53
N ASN A 76 12.16 13.99 -0.07
CA ASN A 76 12.12 15.29 0.61
C ASN A 76 11.18 15.30 1.83
N TRP A 77 11.09 14.15 2.53
CA TRP A 77 10.29 14.04 3.73
C TRP A 77 10.95 14.72 4.93
N THR A 78 10.13 15.28 5.79
CA THR A 78 10.61 16.02 6.96
C THR A 78 10.76 15.08 8.16
N LEU A 79 11.94 15.01 8.75
CA LEU A 79 12.14 14.34 10.03
C LEU A 79 11.42 15.11 11.13
N ARG A 80 10.51 14.44 11.85
CA ARG A 80 9.74 15.03 12.97
C ARG A 80 10.30 14.69 14.32
N SER A 81 10.84 13.49 14.47
CA SER A 81 11.54 13.06 15.69
C SER A 81 12.47 11.89 15.38
N ASP A 82 13.53 11.79 16.16
CA ASP A 82 14.39 10.62 16.28
C ASP A 82 14.68 10.44 17.78
N ASP A 83 14.29 9.30 18.34
CA ASP A 83 14.47 8.99 19.77
C ASP A 83 15.64 8.03 20.03
N GLY A 84 16.46 7.76 19.02
CA GLY A 84 17.57 6.84 19.08
C GLY A 84 17.20 5.38 18.78
N THR A 85 15.90 5.06 18.69
CA THR A 85 15.38 3.72 18.35
C THR A 85 14.49 3.74 17.12
N LYS A 86 13.87 4.87 16.83
CA LYS A 86 13.00 5.09 15.67
C LYS A 86 13.04 6.52 15.18
N ALA A 87 12.83 6.71 13.91
CA ALA A 87 12.61 8.00 13.26
C ALA A 87 11.15 8.12 12.82
N VAL A 88 10.57 9.30 12.96
CA VAL A 88 9.24 9.64 12.44
C VAL A 88 9.41 10.67 11.34
N LEU A 89 8.99 10.32 10.14
CA LEU A 89 9.02 11.17 8.95
C LEU A 89 7.61 11.63 8.58
N ASP A 90 7.50 12.88 8.19
CA ASP A 90 6.29 13.41 7.57
C ASP A 90 6.39 13.22 6.05
N ALA A 91 5.53 12.38 5.52
CA ALA A 91 5.44 12.07 4.09
C ALA A 91 4.48 13.02 3.33
N GLY A 92 4.33 14.26 3.80
CA GLY A 92 3.50 15.27 3.18
C GLY A 92 2.01 14.92 3.20
N ALA A 93 1.38 14.92 2.04
CA ALA A 93 -0.06 14.64 1.95
C ALA A 93 -0.43 13.18 2.28
N ALA A 94 0.54 12.27 2.25
CA ALA A 94 0.28 10.83 2.45
C ALA A 94 0.21 10.40 3.93
N GLY A 95 0.65 11.23 4.88
CA GLY A 95 0.65 10.90 6.30
C GLY A 95 2.06 10.77 6.86
N GLN A 96 2.27 9.87 7.83
CA GLN A 96 3.56 9.67 8.47
C GLN A 96 4.16 8.29 8.17
N VAL A 97 5.49 8.22 8.29
CA VAL A 97 6.25 6.97 8.20
C VAL A 97 7.10 6.83 9.46
N VAL A 98 6.97 5.72 10.14
CA VAL A 98 7.77 5.38 11.33
C VAL A 98 8.80 4.32 10.93
N ILE A 99 10.07 4.63 11.07
CA ILE A 99 11.15 3.70 10.76
C ILE A 99 11.81 3.29 12.07
N ARG A 100 11.64 2.03 12.45
CA ARG A 100 12.18 1.47 13.70
C ARG A 100 13.48 0.73 13.42
N GLY A 101 14.42 0.79 14.35
CA GLY A 101 15.63 -0.02 14.34
C GLY A 101 15.38 -1.46 14.80
N GLY A 102 16.48 -2.25 14.79
CA GLY A 102 16.50 -3.56 15.42
C GLY A 102 15.99 -4.72 14.55
N TYR A 103 15.80 -4.52 13.25
CA TYR A 103 15.49 -5.65 12.36
C TYR A 103 16.66 -6.62 12.29
N VAL A 104 16.36 -7.90 12.52
CA VAL A 104 17.31 -9.00 12.32
C VAL A 104 16.70 -9.90 11.25
N ALA A 105 17.41 -10.09 10.15
CA ALA A 105 16.95 -10.98 9.09
C ALA A 105 16.81 -12.41 9.63
N PRO A 106 15.71 -13.11 9.36
CA PRO A 106 15.61 -14.52 9.72
C PRO A 106 16.72 -15.31 9.03
N PRO A 107 17.22 -16.39 9.65
CA PRO A 107 18.20 -17.25 9.00
C PRO A 107 17.67 -17.72 7.65
N ALA A 108 18.56 -17.75 6.65
CA ALA A 108 18.19 -18.25 5.33
C ALA A 108 17.66 -19.67 5.45
N PRO A 109 16.56 -20.03 4.80
CA PRO A 109 16.07 -21.39 4.78
C PRO A 109 17.18 -22.29 4.24
N PRO A 110 17.32 -23.53 4.77
CA PRO A 110 18.30 -24.47 4.26
C PRO A 110 18.10 -24.64 2.76
N ALA A 111 19.21 -24.59 2.02
CA ALA A 111 19.16 -24.80 0.57
C ALA A 111 18.46 -26.15 0.30
N PRO A 112 17.53 -26.23 -0.65
CA PRO A 112 16.92 -27.50 -1.01
C PRO A 112 18.04 -28.48 -1.40
N PRO A 113 17.93 -29.76 -1.00
CA PRO A 113 18.92 -30.75 -1.37
C PRO A 113 19.08 -30.76 -2.89
N ARG A 114 20.31 -30.59 -3.36
CA ARG A 114 20.62 -30.71 -4.79
C ARG A 114 20.19 -32.09 -5.26
N PRO A 115 19.44 -32.21 -6.36
CA PRO A 115 19.19 -33.51 -6.98
C PRO A 115 20.54 -34.18 -7.26
N ALA A 116 20.73 -35.38 -6.75
CA ALA A 116 21.91 -36.17 -7.07
C ALA A 116 21.84 -36.53 -8.56
N GLY A 117 22.64 -35.85 -9.42
CA GLY A 117 22.69 -36.17 -10.83
C GLY A 117 22.93 -35.02 -11.81
N ASP A 118 22.86 -33.75 -11.43
CA ASP A 118 23.19 -32.66 -12.36
C ASP A 118 24.71 -32.36 -12.34
N SER A 119 25.41 -32.99 -13.28
CA SER A 119 26.76 -32.59 -13.67
C SER A 119 26.76 -31.15 -14.19
N ALA A 120 27.73 -30.38 -13.74
CA ALA A 120 27.87 -28.92 -13.92
C ALA A 120 28.23 -28.53 -15.39
N ALA A 121 27.42 -28.95 -16.36
CA ALA A 121 27.55 -28.50 -17.75
C ALA A 121 26.18 -28.13 -18.29
N GLY A 122 25.84 -26.86 -18.26
CA GLY A 122 24.80 -26.29 -19.10
C GLY A 122 23.44 -26.03 -18.45
N ARG A 123 23.35 -25.22 -17.40
CA ARG A 123 22.12 -24.45 -17.07
C ARG A 123 22.43 -23.19 -16.28
N ALA A 124 23.04 -22.24 -16.95
CA ALA A 124 22.86 -20.84 -16.64
C ALA A 124 21.48 -20.43 -17.19
N GLY A 125 20.43 -20.47 -16.38
CA GLY A 125 19.13 -20.06 -16.84
C GLY A 125 18.00 -20.82 -16.18
N GLY A 126 17.53 -20.36 -15.02
CA GLY A 126 16.32 -20.97 -14.44
C GLY A 126 15.98 -20.59 -13.02
N ALA A 127 16.36 -19.41 -12.57
CA ALA A 127 15.61 -18.69 -11.55
C ALA A 127 14.87 -17.57 -12.27
N GLY A 128 13.55 -17.68 -12.37
CA GLY A 128 12.71 -16.74 -13.07
C GLY A 128 12.64 -15.37 -12.38
N GLY A 129 13.77 -14.68 -12.32
CA GLY A 129 13.87 -13.25 -12.22
C GLY A 129 14.02 -12.73 -13.64
N ARG A 130 13.07 -11.97 -14.16
CA ARG A 130 13.20 -11.25 -15.42
C ARG A 130 14.54 -10.52 -15.40
N ALA A 131 15.44 -10.91 -16.31
CA ALA A 131 16.70 -10.25 -16.54
C ALA A 131 16.42 -8.79 -16.88
N GLY A 132 16.68 -7.91 -15.94
CA GLY A 132 16.86 -6.49 -16.20
C GLY A 132 18.08 -6.33 -17.08
N GLY A 133 18.00 -5.43 -18.07
CA GLY A 133 19.02 -5.20 -19.09
C GLY A 133 20.43 -4.98 -18.54
N ALA A 134 21.40 -5.16 -19.42
CA ALA A 134 22.84 -5.12 -19.18
C ALA A 134 23.31 -3.91 -18.36
N GLY A 135 23.55 -4.12 -17.09
CA GLY A 135 23.97 -3.16 -16.08
C GLY A 135 23.50 -3.67 -14.73
N GLY A 136 24.01 -4.87 -14.33
CA GLY A 136 23.48 -5.67 -13.23
C GLY A 136 23.37 -4.91 -11.90
N PHE A 137 22.26 -4.26 -11.70
CA PHE A 137 21.85 -3.71 -10.41
C PHE A 137 21.53 -4.90 -9.49
N GLN A 138 22.48 -5.28 -8.64
CA GLN A 138 22.20 -6.26 -7.60
C GLN A 138 21.31 -5.58 -6.54
N ARG A 139 20.07 -6.06 -6.45
CA ARG A 139 19.16 -5.61 -5.38
C ARG A 139 19.82 -5.91 -4.02
N PRO A 140 19.98 -4.93 -3.14
CA PRO A 140 20.52 -5.20 -1.81
C PRO A 140 19.66 -6.24 -1.08
N PRO A 141 20.25 -7.05 -0.21
CA PRO A 141 19.49 -7.99 0.61
C PRO A 141 18.43 -7.24 1.42
N ARG A 142 17.27 -7.84 1.55
CA ARG A 142 16.16 -7.25 2.31
C ARG A 142 16.45 -7.33 3.81
N ASN A 143 16.89 -6.23 4.39
CA ASN A 143 17.19 -6.04 5.80
C ASN A 143 16.12 -5.16 6.48
N THR A 144 14.87 -5.37 6.10
CA THR A 144 13.72 -4.62 6.59
C THR A 144 12.48 -5.49 6.56
N ALA A 145 11.57 -5.24 7.47
CA ALA A 145 10.26 -5.85 7.50
C ALA A 145 9.18 -4.78 7.71
N TRP A 146 7.99 -5.08 7.23
CA TRP A 146 6.82 -4.33 7.59
C TRP A 146 6.48 -4.59 9.06
N ASP A 147 6.19 -3.53 9.80
CA ASP A 147 5.79 -3.62 11.20
C ASP A 147 4.27 -3.46 11.35
N ALA A 148 3.72 -2.33 10.89
CA ALA A 148 2.30 -2.05 11.02
C ALA A 148 1.83 -0.95 10.05
N PHE A 149 0.53 -0.83 9.92
CA PHE A 149 -0.13 0.37 9.41
C PHE A 149 -1.28 0.79 10.31
N ALA A 150 -1.43 2.09 10.49
CA ALA A 150 -2.42 2.70 11.36
C ALA A 150 -3.29 3.67 10.58
N TRP A 151 -4.59 3.57 10.79
CA TRP A 151 -5.60 4.31 10.04
C TRP A 151 -6.46 5.16 10.96
N VAL A 152 -6.62 6.41 10.63
CA VAL A 152 -7.58 7.26 11.31
C VAL A 152 -8.99 6.92 10.82
N ILE A 153 -9.87 6.61 11.76
CA ILE A 153 -11.26 6.27 11.45
C ILE A 153 -12.24 7.30 11.97
N SER A 154 -13.38 7.40 11.35
CA SER A 154 -14.50 8.25 11.76
C SER A 154 -15.83 7.47 11.64
N PRO A 155 -16.75 7.63 12.60
CA PRO A 155 -16.62 8.38 13.86
C PRO A 155 -15.71 7.69 14.87
N TRP A 156 -15.06 8.46 15.76
CA TRP A 156 -14.26 7.93 16.85
C TRP A 156 -14.96 8.08 18.18
N ASP A 157 -15.05 6.99 18.91
CA ASP A 157 -15.41 6.91 20.32
C ASP A 157 -14.61 5.74 20.90
N THR A 158 -13.68 6.01 21.80
CA THR A 158 -12.71 5.03 22.28
C THR A 158 -13.36 3.76 22.81
N LYS A 159 -14.41 3.90 23.65
CA LYS A 159 -15.10 2.74 24.25
C LYS A 159 -15.88 1.94 23.20
N LYS A 160 -16.53 2.62 22.25
CA LYS A 160 -17.28 1.95 21.19
C LYS A 160 -16.35 1.25 20.20
N VAL A 161 -15.22 1.87 19.87
CA VAL A 161 -14.22 1.26 18.97
C VAL A 161 -13.64 -0.01 19.60
N GLU A 162 -13.23 0.04 20.86
CA GLU A 162 -12.72 -1.13 21.58
C GLU A 162 -13.75 -2.26 21.64
N ALA A 163 -14.99 -1.93 22.03
CA ALA A 163 -16.09 -2.88 22.11
C ALA A 163 -16.40 -3.52 20.74
N GLU A 164 -16.37 -2.74 19.67
CA GLU A 164 -16.68 -3.20 18.32
C GLU A 164 -15.58 -4.11 17.76
N LEU A 165 -14.29 -3.82 18.05
CA LEU A 165 -13.18 -4.70 17.72
C LEU A 165 -13.25 -6.01 18.52
N THR A 166 -13.49 -5.93 19.83
CA THR A 166 -13.62 -7.10 20.72
C THR A 166 -14.77 -8.01 20.27
N LYS A 167 -15.93 -7.43 19.94
CA LYS A 167 -17.10 -8.16 19.45
C LYS A 167 -16.79 -8.96 18.18
N ARG A 168 -15.82 -8.51 17.36
CA ARG A 168 -15.36 -9.18 16.14
C ARG A 168 -14.22 -10.17 16.39
N GLY A 169 -13.81 -10.37 17.64
CA GLY A 169 -12.73 -11.29 17.99
C GLY A 169 -11.33 -10.79 17.63
N LEU A 170 -11.15 -9.47 17.40
CA LEU A 170 -9.88 -8.91 16.97
C LEU A 170 -8.89 -8.64 18.12
N ASN A 171 -9.29 -8.86 19.38
CA ASN A 171 -8.44 -8.72 20.56
C ASN A 171 -7.61 -7.41 20.56
N PRO A 172 -8.25 -6.24 20.59
CA PRO A 172 -7.57 -4.97 20.47
C PRO A 172 -6.64 -4.70 21.64
N VAL A 173 -5.43 -4.20 21.32
CA VAL A 173 -4.47 -3.71 22.31
C VAL A 173 -4.42 -2.21 22.21
N ALA A 174 -4.70 -1.52 23.32
CA ALA A 174 -4.65 -0.06 23.36
C ALA A 174 -3.21 0.44 23.25
N GLU A 175 -3.01 1.42 22.37
CA GLU A 175 -1.75 2.17 22.20
C GLU A 175 -2.07 3.66 22.33
N ASN A 176 -1.62 4.26 23.41
CA ASN A 176 -1.89 5.67 23.70
C ASN A 176 -0.58 6.45 23.73
N ASP A 177 -0.55 7.59 23.04
CA ASP A 177 0.55 8.54 23.07
C ASP A 177 -0.03 9.96 23.22
N GLY A 178 -0.05 10.44 24.43
CA GLY A 178 -0.69 11.71 24.76
C GLY A 178 -2.18 11.71 24.42
N ALA A 179 -2.60 12.61 23.51
CA ALA A 179 -3.97 12.68 23.03
C ALA A 179 -4.31 11.65 21.95
N SER A 180 -3.30 11.00 21.38
CA SER A 180 -3.47 9.94 20.39
C SER A 180 -3.91 8.66 21.07
N GLN A 181 -4.97 8.08 20.56
CA GLN A 181 -5.55 6.83 21.02
C GLN A 181 -5.68 5.91 19.83
N CYS A 182 -5.06 4.74 19.90
CA CYS A 182 -5.13 3.70 18.90
C CYS A 182 -5.47 2.36 19.53
N PHE A 183 -6.06 1.49 18.73
CA PHE A 183 -6.20 0.07 19.04
C PHE A 183 -5.53 -0.76 17.97
N ARG A 184 -4.52 -1.55 18.37
CA ARG A 184 -3.80 -2.46 17.49
C ARG A 184 -4.40 -3.86 17.58
N PHE A 185 -4.50 -4.52 16.42
CA PHE A 185 -4.97 -5.89 16.28
C PHE A 185 -4.27 -6.57 15.10
N LYS A 186 -4.60 -7.84 14.86
CA LYS A 186 -4.13 -8.58 13.68
C LYS A 186 -5.26 -8.74 12.68
N ASP A 187 -4.92 -8.57 11.40
CA ASP A 187 -5.80 -8.93 10.30
C ASP A 187 -5.77 -10.46 10.04
N PRO A 188 -6.56 -11.00 9.11
CA PRO A 188 -6.60 -12.43 8.79
C PRO A 188 -5.24 -13.02 8.40
N ASP A 189 -4.38 -12.24 7.80
CA ASP A 189 -3.04 -12.64 7.35
C ASP A 189 -1.95 -12.44 8.41
N GLY A 190 -2.31 -11.89 9.57
CA GLY A 190 -1.39 -11.63 10.67
C GLY A 190 -0.65 -10.29 10.59
N PHE A 191 -1.00 -9.41 9.63
CA PHE A 191 -0.48 -8.05 9.64
C PHE A 191 -0.95 -7.28 10.86
N SER A 192 -0.06 -6.45 11.39
CA SER A 192 -0.40 -5.53 12.47
C SER A 192 -1.12 -4.32 11.91
N VAL A 193 -2.36 -4.13 12.34
CA VAL A 193 -3.23 -3.04 11.93
C VAL A 193 -3.62 -2.25 13.17
N ALA A 194 -3.66 -0.93 13.07
CA ALA A 194 -4.21 -0.10 14.11
C ALA A 194 -5.30 0.82 13.56
N VAL A 195 -6.30 1.09 14.37
CA VAL A 195 -7.26 2.18 14.14
C VAL A 195 -7.06 3.24 15.20
N CYS A 196 -7.06 4.50 14.80
CA CYS A 196 -6.67 5.63 15.64
C CYS A 196 -7.70 6.78 15.56
N ASN A 197 -7.69 7.63 16.59
CA ASN A 197 -8.28 8.97 16.47
C ASN A 197 -7.35 9.88 15.62
N ASP A 198 -7.79 11.12 15.35
CA ASP A 198 -7.06 12.05 14.49
C ASP A 198 -6.01 12.93 15.21
N ALA A 199 -5.71 12.62 16.47
CA ALA A 199 -4.84 13.48 17.29
C ALA A 199 -3.40 13.58 16.75
N HIS A 200 -2.80 12.47 16.30
CA HIS A 200 -1.47 12.47 15.69
C HIS A 200 -1.41 13.35 14.45
N ILE A 201 -2.42 13.25 13.58
CA ILE A 201 -2.45 14.06 12.34
C ILE A 201 -2.60 15.54 12.66
N LYS A 202 -3.46 15.88 13.62
CA LYS A 202 -3.61 17.27 14.08
C LYS A 202 -2.30 17.81 14.65
N ALA A 203 -1.62 17.01 15.48
CA ALA A 203 -0.34 17.39 16.06
C ALA A 203 0.77 17.52 14.98
N ALA A 204 0.81 16.61 14.00
CA ALA A 204 1.78 16.66 12.90
C ALA A 204 1.58 17.89 12.03
N ARG A 205 0.35 18.24 11.71
CA ARG A 205 0.02 19.45 10.92
C ARG A 205 0.33 20.75 11.67
N ALA A 206 0.24 20.75 12.99
CA ALA A 206 0.58 21.90 13.83
C ALA A 206 2.11 22.07 13.98
N LYS A 207 2.89 21.00 13.77
CA LYS A 207 4.33 21.00 13.98
C LYS A 207 5.06 21.48 12.72
N THR A 208 5.58 22.70 12.74
CA THR A 208 6.28 23.29 11.60
C THR A 208 7.78 22.98 11.58
N ALA A 209 8.41 22.78 12.76
CA ALA A 209 9.84 22.57 12.87
C ALA A 209 10.24 21.12 12.53
N ALA A 210 11.27 20.97 11.70
CA ALA A 210 11.96 19.71 11.49
C ALA A 210 12.88 19.38 12.68
N ALA A 211 13.01 18.10 12.99
CA ALA A 211 14.08 17.64 13.87
C ALA A 211 15.42 17.63 13.11
N LYS A 212 16.51 17.75 13.85
CA LYS A 212 17.85 17.66 13.24
C LYS A 212 18.22 16.20 13.05
N SER A 213 18.67 15.84 11.85
CA SER A 213 19.27 14.53 11.59
C SER A 213 20.76 14.55 11.87
N ASP A 214 21.25 13.55 12.61
CA ASP A 214 22.68 13.33 12.83
C ASP A 214 23.30 12.43 11.74
N THR A 215 22.48 11.85 10.88
CA THR A 215 22.92 10.97 9.80
C THR A 215 23.08 11.77 8.51
N PRO A 216 24.26 11.73 7.87
CA PRO A 216 24.45 12.40 6.58
C PRO A 216 23.50 11.88 5.52
N ALA A 217 22.99 12.79 4.69
CA ALA A 217 22.22 12.41 3.52
C ALA A 217 23.09 11.57 2.56
N PRO A 218 22.58 10.47 1.99
CA PRO A 218 23.36 9.63 1.07
C PRO A 218 23.64 10.29 -0.28
N PHE A 219 22.87 11.32 -0.62
CA PHE A 219 22.99 12.13 -1.84
C PHE A 219 22.23 13.46 -1.66
N GLU A 220 22.35 14.34 -2.65
CA GLU A 220 21.60 15.61 -2.67
C GLU A 220 20.09 15.37 -2.67
N ASN A 221 19.36 16.19 -1.94
CA ASN A 221 17.91 16.15 -1.89
C ASN A 221 17.29 16.40 -3.28
N THR A 222 16.21 15.68 -3.54
CA THR A 222 15.33 16.02 -4.66
C THR A 222 14.49 17.26 -4.32
N ASN A 223 13.81 17.81 -5.32
CA ASN A 223 12.76 18.79 -5.12
C ASN A 223 11.34 18.18 -5.09
N TRP A 224 11.24 16.87 -4.97
CA TRP A 224 9.95 16.16 -5.03
C TRP A 224 9.11 16.44 -3.79
N LYS A 225 7.82 16.50 -4.00
CA LYS A 225 6.83 16.57 -2.93
C LYS A 225 5.91 15.36 -3.07
N THR A 226 5.74 14.60 -2.02
CA THR A 226 4.71 13.56 -1.97
C THR A 226 3.34 14.21 -1.92
N VAL A 227 2.51 13.91 -2.90
CA VAL A 227 1.18 14.50 -3.07
C VAL A 227 0.06 13.50 -2.86
N TRP A 228 0.37 12.21 -2.87
CA TRP A 228 -0.63 11.14 -2.77
C TRP A 228 -0.02 9.84 -2.23
N LEU A 229 -0.76 9.11 -1.39
CA LEU A 229 -0.50 7.69 -1.16
C LEU A 229 -1.09 6.93 -2.35
N ASP A 230 -0.25 6.61 -3.33
CA ASP A 230 -0.73 5.92 -4.52
C ASP A 230 -1.28 4.54 -4.16
N HIS A 231 -0.45 3.69 -3.57
CA HIS A 231 -0.94 2.45 -2.97
C HIS A 231 0.09 1.81 -2.02
N ILE A 232 -0.44 1.02 -1.11
CA ILE A 232 0.30 -0.01 -0.39
C ILE A 232 -0.06 -1.33 -1.05
N SER A 233 0.94 -2.11 -1.45
CA SER A 233 0.76 -3.42 -2.05
C SER A 233 1.19 -4.52 -1.11
N PHE A 234 0.30 -5.46 -0.82
CA PHE A 234 0.63 -6.60 0.01
C PHE A 234 0.10 -7.92 -0.53
N GLN A 235 0.88 -8.96 -0.31
CA GLN A 235 0.52 -10.32 -0.65
C GLN A 235 -0.14 -10.97 0.56
N VAL A 236 -1.24 -11.66 0.32
CA VAL A 236 -2.08 -12.28 1.34
C VAL A 236 -2.34 -13.73 1.00
N THR A 237 -2.92 -14.46 1.95
CA THR A 237 -3.28 -15.86 1.76
C THR A 237 -4.49 -16.01 0.83
N ASP A 238 -5.50 -15.16 1.01
CA ASP A 238 -6.68 -15.05 0.15
C ASP A 238 -7.06 -13.58 -0.01
N TYR A 239 -6.84 -13.02 -1.22
CA TYR A 239 -7.07 -11.60 -1.47
C TYR A 239 -8.55 -11.19 -1.37
N LYS A 240 -9.47 -12.11 -1.63
CA LYS A 240 -10.90 -11.81 -1.51
C LYS A 240 -11.34 -11.75 -0.05
N GLU A 241 -10.85 -12.67 0.78
CA GLU A 241 -11.11 -12.66 2.22
C GLU A 241 -10.55 -11.38 2.85
N SER A 242 -9.30 -11.03 2.56
CA SER A 242 -8.66 -9.82 3.08
C SER A 242 -9.39 -8.56 2.59
N ALA A 243 -9.78 -8.48 1.31
CA ALA A 243 -10.56 -7.36 0.80
C ALA A 243 -11.91 -7.23 1.50
N ALA A 244 -12.63 -8.33 1.70
CA ALA A 244 -13.91 -8.33 2.42
C ALA A 244 -13.76 -7.92 3.90
N PHE A 245 -12.67 -8.36 4.54
CA PHE A 245 -12.33 -7.94 5.89
C PHE A 245 -12.19 -6.41 6.00
N TYR A 246 -11.34 -5.82 5.18
CA TYR A 246 -11.09 -4.38 5.21
C TYR A 246 -12.28 -3.54 4.76
N GLN A 247 -13.04 -4.02 3.78
CA GLN A 247 -14.29 -3.37 3.37
C GLN A 247 -15.26 -3.25 4.53
N ASN A 248 -15.45 -4.32 5.29
CA ASN A 248 -16.42 -4.32 6.37
C ASN A 248 -15.89 -3.70 7.67
N LEU A 249 -14.59 -3.77 7.93
CA LEU A 249 -14.00 -3.16 9.11
C LEU A 249 -13.76 -1.66 8.94
N LEU A 250 -13.13 -1.25 7.84
CA LEU A 250 -12.59 0.09 7.63
C LEU A 250 -13.35 0.91 6.58
N GLY A 251 -14.37 0.33 5.95
CA GLY A 251 -15.17 1.00 4.93
C GLY A 251 -14.43 1.20 3.60
N TRP A 252 -13.36 0.43 3.33
CA TRP A 252 -12.65 0.51 2.07
C TRP A 252 -13.51 0.02 0.92
N ARG A 253 -13.33 0.59 -0.25
CA ARG A 253 -14.18 0.31 -1.40
C ARG A 253 -13.38 -0.40 -2.49
N PRO A 254 -13.74 -1.63 -2.86
CA PRO A 254 -13.15 -2.30 -4.03
C PRO A 254 -13.37 -1.46 -5.29
N THR A 255 -12.31 -1.27 -6.07
CA THR A 255 -12.32 -0.49 -7.33
C THR A 255 -12.01 -1.34 -8.55
N GLY A 256 -11.38 -2.50 -8.35
CA GLY A 256 -11.10 -3.43 -9.43
C GLY A 256 -10.67 -4.80 -8.89
N ASP A 257 -11.29 -5.85 -9.42
CA ASP A 257 -10.90 -7.24 -9.20
C ASP A 257 -10.26 -7.77 -10.49
N GLU A 258 -8.98 -8.10 -10.44
CA GLU A 258 -8.22 -8.60 -11.59
C GLU A 258 -8.08 -10.14 -11.59
N GLY A 259 -8.81 -10.83 -10.71
CA GLY A 259 -8.78 -12.29 -10.60
C GLY A 259 -7.59 -12.84 -9.83
N SER A 260 -6.57 -12.03 -9.55
CA SER A 260 -5.40 -12.39 -8.73
C SER A 260 -5.08 -11.32 -7.68
N GLN A 261 -5.76 -10.21 -7.73
CA GLN A 261 -5.64 -9.08 -6.81
C GLN A 261 -6.90 -8.23 -6.84
N ASN A 262 -7.10 -7.48 -5.78
CA ASN A 262 -8.15 -6.47 -5.68
C ASN A 262 -7.51 -5.12 -5.36
N GLU A 263 -7.81 -4.10 -6.15
CA GLU A 263 -7.49 -2.72 -5.83
C GLU A 263 -8.64 -2.12 -5.04
N MET A 264 -8.32 -1.47 -3.94
CA MET A 264 -9.32 -0.86 -3.05
C MET A 264 -8.97 0.60 -2.79
N GLU A 265 -9.98 1.45 -2.85
CA GLU A 265 -9.90 2.82 -2.34
C GLU A 265 -10.03 2.79 -0.82
N ILE A 266 -9.05 3.36 -0.12
CA ILE A 266 -9.04 3.45 1.35
C ILE A 266 -10.04 4.51 1.81
N GLY A 267 -10.07 5.63 1.12
CA GLY A 267 -10.95 6.76 1.35
C GLY A 267 -10.67 7.84 0.31
N ALA A 268 -11.65 8.71 0.06
CA ALA A 268 -11.62 9.69 -1.04
C ALA A 268 -10.40 10.62 -1.03
N ASP A 269 -9.79 10.84 0.13
CA ASP A 269 -8.65 11.73 0.33
C ASP A 269 -7.42 11.02 0.93
N VAL A 270 -7.37 9.69 0.90
CA VAL A 270 -6.35 8.91 1.60
C VAL A 270 -5.40 8.24 0.61
N GLY A 271 -5.92 7.43 -0.30
CA GLY A 271 -5.14 6.65 -1.24
C GLY A 271 -5.76 5.28 -1.53
N ASN A 272 -4.93 4.39 -2.06
CA ASN A 272 -5.35 3.06 -2.45
C ASN A 272 -4.52 1.97 -1.77
N ILE A 273 -5.03 0.76 -1.83
CA ILE A 273 -4.32 -0.44 -1.40
C ILE A 273 -4.54 -1.54 -2.43
N ILE A 274 -3.52 -2.35 -2.67
CA ILE A 274 -3.60 -3.51 -3.55
C ILE A 274 -3.40 -4.76 -2.71
N VAL A 275 -4.46 -5.56 -2.64
CA VAL A 275 -4.47 -6.86 -1.96
C VAL A 275 -4.31 -7.93 -3.03
N ARG A 276 -3.25 -8.71 -2.98
CA ARG A 276 -2.92 -9.67 -4.05
C ARG A 276 -2.57 -11.07 -3.55
N GLY A 277 -2.82 -12.05 -4.42
CA GLY A 277 -2.46 -13.45 -4.21
C GLY A 277 -3.54 -14.29 -3.55
N GLY A 278 -3.25 -15.57 -3.43
CA GLY A 278 -4.14 -16.51 -2.74
C GLY A 278 -5.42 -16.92 -3.48
N ASN A 279 -5.59 -16.54 -4.75
CA ASN A 279 -6.76 -17.00 -5.51
C ASN A 279 -6.52 -18.41 -6.08
N PRO A 280 -7.24 -19.45 -5.59
CA PRO A 280 -7.09 -20.82 -6.08
C PRO A 280 -7.50 -21.01 -7.55
N LEU A 281 -8.25 -20.06 -8.12
CA LEU A 281 -8.67 -20.09 -9.51
C LEU A 281 -7.67 -19.38 -10.44
N ALA A 282 -6.64 -18.72 -9.89
CA ALA A 282 -5.63 -18.09 -10.71
C ALA A 282 -4.74 -19.14 -11.40
N PRO A 283 -4.40 -18.97 -12.70
CA PRO A 283 -3.63 -19.95 -13.47
C PRO A 283 -2.30 -20.36 -12.85
N ASN A 284 -1.70 -19.47 -12.07
CA ASN A 284 -0.39 -19.67 -11.43
C ASN A 284 -0.52 -19.87 -9.92
N PHE A 285 -1.71 -20.17 -9.43
CA PHE A 285 -1.91 -20.41 -8.01
C PHE A 285 -1.16 -21.66 -7.57
N GLN A 286 -0.31 -21.51 -6.59
CA GLN A 286 0.38 -22.60 -5.91
C GLN A 286 -0.19 -22.71 -4.49
N SER A 287 -0.90 -23.79 -4.23
CA SER A 287 -1.42 -24.09 -2.89
C SER A 287 -0.56 -25.15 -2.21
N PRO A 288 -0.27 -25.01 -0.92
CA PRO A 288 -0.53 -23.81 -0.12
C PRO A 288 0.35 -22.68 -0.64
N ASN A 289 -0.14 -21.43 -0.63
CA ASN A 289 0.73 -20.30 -0.93
C ASN A 289 1.88 -20.33 0.12
N PRO A 290 3.09 -20.76 -0.24
CA PRO A 290 4.17 -20.93 0.72
C PRO A 290 4.72 -19.60 1.21
N ARG A 291 4.28 -18.51 0.58
CA ARG A 291 4.68 -17.17 0.97
C ARG A 291 3.82 -16.75 2.14
N ARG A 292 4.45 -16.53 3.28
CA ARG A 292 3.84 -15.81 4.37
C ARG A 292 3.33 -14.48 3.83
N ALA A 293 2.17 -14.05 4.33
CA ALA A 293 1.68 -12.72 4.06
C ALA A 293 2.81 -11.69 4.23
N GLN A 294 3.05 -10.90 3.21
CA GLN A 294 4.16 -9.94 3.22
C GLN A 294 3.77 -8.66 2.50
N MET A 295 4.28 -7.56 3.03
CA MET A 295 4.22 -6.30 2.31
C MET A 295 5.17 -6.36 1.11
N ASP A 296 4.64 -6.07 -0.07
CA ASP A 296 5.40 -6.11 -1.32
C ASP A 296 6.14 -4.78 -1.53
N HIS A 297 5.40 -3.68 -1.63
CA HIS A 297 5.95 -2.34 -1.78
C HIS A 297 4.96 -1.26 -1.34
N VAL A 298 5.47 -0.02 -1.26
CA VAL A 298 4.65 1.19 -1.09
C VAL A 298 4.92 2.13 -2.25
N SER A 299 3.86 2.71 -2.79
CA SER A 299 3.90 3.66 -3.90
C SER A 299 3.42 5.04 -3.48
N PHE A 300 4.15 6.07 -3.89
CA PHE A 300 3.79 7.46 -3.65
C PHE A 300 3.73 8.25 -4.94
N GLY A 301 2.67 9.00 -5.09
CA GLY A 301 2.58 10.03 -6.10
C GLY A 301 3.42 11.24 -5.71
N ILE A 302 4.23 11.73 -6.64
CA ILE A 302 5.08 12.90 -6.44
C ILE A 302 4.74 14.04 -7.39
N SER A 303 5.15 15.24 -7.01
CA SER A 303 5.11 16.42 -7.86
C SER A 303 6.43 17.21 -7.73
N PRO A 304 7.06 17.64 -8.85
CA PRO A 304 6.70 17.31 -10.23
C PRO A 304 6.99 15.84 -10.57
N PHE A 305 6.23 15.26 -11.50
CA PHE A 305 6.52 13.96 -12.09
C PHE A 305 6.56 14.09 -13.62
N GLU A 306 7.72 13.85 -14.18
CA GLU A 306 7.94 13.72 -15.62
C GLU A 306 8.82 12.49 -15.84
N VAL A 307 8.53 11.70 -16.88
CA VAL A 307 9.15 10.37 -17.07
C VAL A 307 10.67 10.46 -17.10
N ASP A 308 11.24 11.20 -18.02
CA ASP A 308 12.71 11.27 -18.18
C ASP A 308 13.40 12.01 -17.03
N PRO A 309 12.90 13.16 -16.52
CA PRO A 309 13.46 13.81 -15.34
C PRO A 309 13.51 12.91 -14.10
N VAL A 310 12.43 12.17 -13.79
CA VAL A 310 12.44 11.25 -12.64
C VAL A 310 13.45 10.13 -12.83
N LYS A 311 13.52 9.53 -14.03
CA LYS A 311 14.52 8.53 -14.37
C LYS A 311 15.95 9.06 -14.23
N ALA A 312 16.20 10.27 -14.71
CA ALA A 312 17.50 10.92 -14.62
C ALA A 312 17.90 11.19 -13.16
N GLU A 313 16.96 11.66 -12.32
CA GLU A 313 17.22 11.89 -10.89
C GLU A 313 17.53 10.58 -10.15
N LEU A 314 16.83 9.49 -10.45
CA LEU A 314 17.16 8.17 -9.89
C LEU A 314 18.54 7.69 -10.34
N THR A 315 18.82 7.79 -11.64
CA THR A 315 20.12 7.40 -12.23
C THR A 315 21.29 8.20 -11.66
N LYS A 316 21.13 9.53 -11.51
CA LYS A 316 22.14 10.42 -10.92
C LYS A 316 22.55 9.97 -9.52
N ARG A 317 21.63 9.37 -8.77
CA ARG A 317 21.85 8.85 -7.41
C ARG A 317 22.29 7.39 -7.36
N GLY A 318 22.52 6.76 -8.51
CA GLY A 318 22.87 5.35 -8.59
C GLY A 318 21.72 4.41 -8.19
N LEU A 319 20.48 4.87 -8.30
CA LEU A 319 19.30 4.11 -7.94
C LEU A 319 18.68 3.40 -9.15
N SER A 320 18.05 2.25 -8.92
CA SER A 320 17.29 1.57 -9.96
C SER A 320 16.06 2.39 -10.38
N SER A 321 15.68 2.27 -11.64
CA SER A 321 14.52 2.93 -12.23
C SER A 321 13.72 1.94 -13.08
N ARG A 322 13.21 0.87 -12.46
CA ARG A 322 12.37 -0.11 -13.16
C ARG A 322 11.01 0.50 -13.47
N GLU A 323 10.71 0.61 -14.74
CA GLU A 323 9.47 1.19 -15.24
C GLU A 323 8.26 0.29 -14.91
N ASP A 324 7.14 0.92 -14.55
CA ASP A 324 5.87 0.25 -14.35
C ASP A 324 4.70 1.18 -14.72
N THR A 325 3.85 0.67 -15.61
CA THR A 325 2.63 1.34 -16.09
C THR A 325 1.36 0.58 -15.67
N GLY A 326 1.49 -0.37 -14.76
CA GLY A 326 0.41 -1.31 -14.45
C GLY A 326 0.07 -2.22 -15.64
N GLY A 327 1.04 -2.47 -16.53
CA GLY A 327 0.84 -3.28 -17.73
C GLY A 327 0.06 -2.59 -18.85
N ARG A 328 -0.09 -1.25 -18.79
CA ARG A 328 -0.91 -0.49 -19.76
C ARG A 328 -0.14 0.03 -20.97
N GLY A 329 1.14 -0.28 -21.11
CA GLY A 329 1.93 0.09 -22.29
C GLY A 329 3.22 0.84 -21.98
N ASP A 330 3.66 1.69 -22.91
CA ASP A 330 4.91 2.42 -22.85
C ASP A 330 4.84 3.62 -21.91
N MET A 331 5.92 3.88 -21.17
CA MET A 331 6.05 5.04 -20.28
C MET A 331 5.93 6.39 -21.01
N HIS A 332 6.28 6.44 -22.29
CA HIS A 332 6.25 7.68 -23.09
C HIS A 332 4.94 7.85 -23.88
N ASP A 333 4.08 6.80 -23.90
CA ASP A 333 2.78 6.95 -24.55
C ASP A 333 1.88 7.90 -23.73
N PRO A 334 1.43 9.03 -24.30
CA PRO A 334 0.56 9.98 -23.60
C PRO A 334 -0.82 9.39 -23.24
N LYS A 335 -1.22 8.31 -23.90
CA LYS A 335 -2.48 7.61 -23.61
C LYS A 335 -2.39 6.70 -22.37
N VAL A 336 -1.19 6.40 -21.88
CA VAL A 336 -0.97 5.64 -20.67
C VAL A 336 -1.05 6.60 -19.47
N PRO A 337 -2.14 6.57 -18.71
CA PRO A 337 -2.39 7.59 -17.66
C PRO A 337 -1.53 7.37 -16.41
N TYR A 338 -1.13 6.14 -16.15
CA TYR A 338 -0.35 5.76 -14.97
C TYR A 338 1.10 5.43 -15.35
N LYS A 339 2.02 6.08 -14.67
CA LYS A 339 3.46 5.95 -14.92
C LYS A 339 4.20 5.97 -13.60
N SER A 340 5.12 5.04 -13.44
CA SER A 340 5.89 4.94 -12.20
C SER A 340 7.25 4.28 -12.40
N TYR A 341 8.11 4.45 -11.40
CA TYR A 341 9.40 3.79 -11.29
C TYR A 341 9.49 3.07 -9.95
N HIS A 342 9.95 1.83 -9.97
CA HIS A 342 10.38 1.15 -8.77
C HIS A 342 11.87 1.36 -8.53
N THR A 343 12.21 1.64 -7.28
CA THR A 343 13.59 1.69 -6.80
C THR A 343 13.71 0.89 -5.50
N THR A 344 14.92 0.78 -4.98
CA THR A 344 15.17 -0.01 -3.78
C THR A 344 15.84 0.87 -2.73
N THR A 345 15.32 0.82 -1.50
CA THR A 345 15.90 1.52 -0.36
C THR A 345 17.19 0.85 0.12
N PRO A 346 18.00 1.52 0.97
CA PRO A 346 19.25 0.96 1.51
C PRO A 346 19.08 -0.38 2.22
N ASN A 347 17.95 -0.61 2.86
CA ASN A 347 17.63 -1.89 3.52
C ASN A 347 16.86 -2.88 2.62
N GLY A 348 16.82 -2.64 1.31
CA GLY A 348 16.26 -3.57 0.33
C GLY A 348 14.74 -3.55 0.21
N TYR A 349 14.07 -2.51 0.72
CA TYR A 349 12.63 -2.35 0.55
C TYR A 349 12.30 -1.80 -0.85
N ASP A 350 11.19 -2.22 -1.43
CA ASP A 350 10.75 -1.73 -2.74
C ASP A 350 9.91 -0.46 -2.56
N LEU A 351 10.39 0.64 -3.14
CA LEU A 351 9.72 1.93 -3.18
C LEU A 351 9.30 2.22 -4.61
N GLN A 352 8.03 2.53 -4.80
CA GLN A 352 7.50 2.95 -6.09
C GLN A 352 7.17 4.45 -6.06
N ILE A 353 7.55 5.14 -7.13
CA ILE A 353 7.37 6.57 -7.31
C ILE A 353 6.53 6.77 -8.57
N SER A 354 5.38 7.43 -8.45
CA SER A 354 4.40 7.51 -9.53
C SER A 354 3.92 8.93 -9.81
N ASN A 355 3.24 9.09 -10.95
CA ASN A 355 2.49 10.30 -11.29
C ASN A 355 1.09 10.34 -10.65
N ALA A 356 0.79 9.40 -9.76
CA ALA A 356 -0.52 9.31 -9.15
C ALA A 356 -0.84 10.55 -8.30
N ASN A 357 -2.07 10.96 -8.37
CA ASN A 357 -2.65 11.99 -7.53
C ASN A 357 -4.14 11.71 -7.36
N LYS A 358 -4.81 12.49 -6.52
CA LYS A 358 -6.24 12.31 -6.28
C LYS A 358 -7.06 12.26 -7.58
N GLY A 359 -6.76 13.11 -8.54
CA GLY A 359 -7.52 13.20 -9.81
C GLY A 359 -7.29 12.02 -10.75
N THR A 360 -6.14 11.33 -10.67
CA THR A 360 -5.80 10.20 -11.55
C THR A 360 -6.18 8.85 -10.97
N ARG A 361 -6.36 8.74 -9.65
CA ARG A 361 -6.62 7.48 -8.96
C ARG A 361 -8.04 7.34 -8.42
N THR A 362 -8.74 8.43 -8.19
CA THR A 362 -10.15 8.35 -7.80
C THR A 362 -10.98 7.97 -9.03
N PRO A 363 -11.75 6.87 -9.01
CA PRO A 363 -12.65 6.54 -10.10
C PRO A 363 -13.65 7.67 -10.32
N ARG A 364 -13.82 8.07 -11.58
CA ARG A 364 -14.83 9.06 -11.99
C ARG A 364 -16.21 8.45 -12.04
#